data_78d34d5c419bc685bb8d485cad391911
#
_entry.id   78d34d5c419bc685bb8d485cad391911
#
_cell.length_a   1.000
_cell.length_b   1.000
_cell.length_c   1.000
_cell.angle_alpha   90.00
_cell.angle_beta   90.00
_cell.angle_gamma   90.00
#
_symmetry.space_group_name_H-M   'P 1'
#
loop_
_entity.id
_entity.type
_entity.pdbx_description
1 polymer ?
#
loop_
_entity_poly.entity_id
_entity_poly.type
_entity_poly.pdbx_seq_one_letter_code
_entity_poly.pdbx_strand_id
1 'polypeptide(L)'
;VLTPRQITRGGKTVLLQLDNEMGMISWVRNHLDTNPDTIARFSRYLSATYGDQLSQRYPAQDLEHFLREGILNPQPPYAAQVVSDYRYFYRDYLREYTEFLWAEARLNGLEVLPVINIHGFSNGGKTFPIGISQLIEVMRLDGMISATDVYPGVIGEGTYHQLVLVNEMTKALQIPQQPLFSIEFQAGGNQDYSSGQSSMNDLHSRLCISTGMRAINHYLFCDGENHPVLSPTKRHDWGHPVRKDGTLRRHYYRYGKLSRVLKTYGTDLILSRPKTVTTIGFQLDTFMTEVDNDFTRPASRIITHQRDVVLFDFLARSLALTHRPFDVIELASGTLDPAITPLLWVMMDKQCNAETQRKLVEYLNRGGKLVLAGRMCVEEFNHQPCTLLQDAIGITQTSDQPPFEETLVHAFHHSDIPVSFVETFYGEFDEVFARSESGEPVGFIKTVGEGKVMVFGAALAANTLDDVDVLNQMALKMDCPAYFQAEPWADLRLSEGENGSFLFISNYQDDPVETVIHQAGQPLFGGHPVTLPARRGLILPLDWQVQPGIVLNYASAEITRVMDDGETVQIETEPAEFFAEFTLQGFDCMQTGLQQSPTGGRLQLHGKEGVIRLQRVP
;
A
#
# COMPACT_ATOMS: atom_id res chain seq x y z
N VAL A 1 -17.02 32.11 -10.12
CA VAL A 1 -18.08 31.06 -10.13
C VAL A 1 -18.01 30.20 -8.87
N LEU A 2 -16.83 29.74 -8.47
CA LEU A 2 -16.64 28.84 -7.32
C LEU A 2 -16.66 29.54 -5.96
N THR A 3 -16.18 30.79 -5.86
CA THR A 3 -16.02 31.52 -4.59
C THR A 3 -17.26 31.50 -3.69
N PRO A 4 -18.49 31.79 -4.16
CA PRO A 4 -19.68 31.75 -3.30
C PRO A 4 -20.19 30.33 -3.00
N ARG A 5 -19.62 29.30 -3.59
CA ARG A 5 -20.07 27.90 -3.47
C ARG A 5 -19.22 27.09 -2.49
N GLN A 6 -18.16 27.70 -1.97
CA GLN A 6 -17.26 27.05 -0.99
C GLN A 6 -17.93 26.89 0.38
N ILE A 7 -17.59 25.82 1.08
CA ILE A 7 -18.13 25.52 2.42
C ILE A 7 -17.82 26.65 3.43
N THR A 8 -16.68 27.30 3.27
CA THR A 8 -16.25 28.47 4.05
C THR A 8 -17.20 29.66 3.88
N ARG A 9 -18.03 29.67 2.84
CA ARG A 9 -19.03 30.70 2.55
C ARG A 9 -20.47 30.18 2.52
N GLY A 10 -20.72 29.05 3.20
CA GLY A 10 -22.03 28.42 3.27
C GLY A 10 -22.44 27.60 2.05
N GLY A 11 -21.55 27.40 1.08
CA GLY A 11 -21.77 26.52 -0.06
C GLY A 11 -21.49 25.05 0.27
N LYS A 12 -21.36 24.23 -0.77
CA LYS A 12 -21.15 22.77 -0.65
C LYS A 12 -19.81 22.27 -1.20
N THR A 13 -18.99 23.14 -1.79
CA THR A 13 -17.66 22.77 -2.28
C THR A 13 -16.70 22.68 -1.11
N VAL A 14 -16.21 21.49 -0.82
CA VAL A 14 -15.32 21.21 0.33
C VAL A 14 -13.84 21.17 -0.05
N LEU A 15 -13.53 20.73 -1.28
CA LEU A 15 -12.18 20.56 -1.83
C LEU A 15 -12.18 21.02 -3.29
N LEU A 16 -11.01 21.36 -3.82
CA LEU A 16 -10.80 21.68 -5.22
C LEU A 16 -9.52 21.02 -5.73
N GLN A 17 -9.66 20.15 -6.72
CA GLN A 17 -8.50 19.61 -7.45
C GLN A 17 -7.94 20.69 -8.37
N LEU A 18 -6.65 21.00 -8.24
CA LEU A 18 -6.01 22.11 -8.98
C LEU A 18 -5.60 21.71 -10.39
N ASP A 19 -5.10 20.48 -10.55
CA ASP A 19 -4.65 19.92 -11.83
C ASP A 19 -4.87 18.43 -11.83
N ASN A 20 -4.72 17.77 -12.97
CA ASN A 20 -4.93 16.34 -13.13
C ASN A 20 -3.63 15.65 -13.57
N GLU A 21 -3.20 14.63 -12.79
CA GLU A 21 -2.10 13.73 -13.12
C GLU A 21 -0.82 14.45 -13.58
N MET A 22 -0.37 15.43 -12.80
CA MET A 22 0.83 16.22 -13.10
C MET A 22 2.06 15.35 -13.29
N GLY A 23 2.84 15.62 -14.32
CA GLY A 23 4.09 14.92 -14.60
C GLY A 23 3.94 13.56 -15.26
N MET A 24 2.72 12.98 -15.34
CA MET A 24 2.51 11.64 -15.88
C MET A 24 3.05 11.47 -17.30
N ILE A 25 2.92 12.45 -18.15
CA ILE A 25 3.37 12.36 -19.56
C ILE A 25 4.87 12.08 -19.66
N SER A 26 5.69 12.62 -18.75
CA SER A 26 7.14 12.40 -18.74
C SER A 26 7.49 10.92 -18.69
N TRP A 27 7.00 10.20 -17.68
CA TRP A 27 7.35 8.79 -17.51
C TRP A 27 6.55 7.84 -18.42
N VAL A 28 5.27 8.16 -18.73
CA VAL A 28 4.47 7.36 -19.67
C VAL A 28 5.05 7.37 -21.08
N ARG A 29 5.66 8.50 -21.48
CA ARG A 29 6.28 8.66 -22.79
C ARG A 29 7.80 8.51 -22.81
N ASN A 30 8.41 8.30 -21.65
CA ASN A 30 9.87 8.32 -21.50
C ASN A 30 10.48 9.59 -22.13
N HIS A 31 9.94 10.75 -21.75
CA HIS A 31 10.30 12.03 -22.36
C HIS A 31 10.63 13.08 -21.32
N LEU A 32 11.81 13.68 -21.47
CA LEU A 32 12.24 14.84 -20.69
C LEU A 32 11.90 16.13 -21.44
N ASP A 33 11.37 17.12 -20.74
CA ASP A 33 11.07 18.43 -21.33
C ASP A 33 12.38 19.20 -21.63
N THR A 34 12.59 19.52 -22.89
CA THR A 34 13.75 20.29 -23.38
C THR A 34 13.39 21.71 -23.83
N ASN A 35 12.23 22.21 -23.38
CA ASN A 35 11.86 23.60 -23.58
C ASN A 35 12.97 24.52 -23.00
N PRO A 36 13.35 25.64 -23.67
CA PRO A 36 14.38 26.54 -23.19
C PRO A 36 14.18 27.03 -21.75
N ASP A 37 12.94 27.33 -21.33
CA ASP A 37 12.67 27.74 -19.94
C ASP A 37 12.92 26.60 -18.95
N THR A 38 12.52 25.37 -19.28
CA THR A 38 12.79 24.20 -18.45
C THR A 38 14.28 23.93 -18.32
N ILE A 39 15.04 24.01 -19.41
CA ILE A 39 16.49 23.83 -19.38
C ILE A 39 17.17 24.92 -18.55
N ALA A 40 16.73 26.18 -18.68
CA ALA A 40 17.27 27.27 -17.86
C ALA A 40 16.97 27.09 -16.37
N ARG A 41 15.79 26.56 -16.00
CA ARG A 41 15.46 26.16 -14.63
C ARG A 41 16.33 25.01 -14.15
N PHE A 42 16.51 23.99 -14.96
CA PHE A 42 17.39 22.86 -14.65
C PHE A 42 18.83 23.32 -14.41
N SER A 43 19.37 24.19 -15.26
CA SER A 43 20.70 24.79 -15.08
C SER A 43 20.82 25.56 -13.75
N ARG A 44 19.80 26.35 -13.38
CA ARG A 44 19.77 27.06 -12.07
C ARG A 44 19.71 26.08 -10.89
N TYR A 45 18.89 25.04 -10.98
CA TYR A 45 18.80 23.99 -9.98
C TYR A 45 20.17 23.34 -9.73
N LEU A 46 20.87 22.96 -10.78
CA LEU A 46 22.21 22.37 -10.67
C LEU A 46 23.21 23.34 -10.04
N SER A 47 23.13 24.62 -10.41
CA SER A 47 24.00 25.65 -9.82
C SER A 47 23.75 25.83 -8.31
N ALA A 48 22.49 25.77 -7.90
CA ALA A 48 22.13 25.84 -6.48
C ALA A 48 22.53 24.57 -5.70
N THR A 49 22.39 23.39 -6.33
CA THR A 49 22.67 22.09 -5.69
C THR A 49 24.17 21.84 -5.54
N TYR A 50 24.96 22.10 -6.58
CA TYR A 50 26.37 21.71 -6.61
C TYR A 50 27.35 22.84 -6.37
N GLY A 51 26.94 24.12 -6.49
CA GLY A 51 27.80 25.26 -6.23
C GLY A 51 29.13 25.19 -6.99
N ASP A 52 30.24 25.31 -6.28
CA ASP A 52 31.59 25.26 -6.86
C ASP A 52 31.96 23.89 -7.49
N GLN A 53 31.27 22.82 -7.11
CA GLN A 53 31.51 21.49 -7.66
C GLN A 53 30.85 21.30 -9.04
N LEU A 54 29.98 22.21 -9.46
CA LEU A 54 29.24 22.10 -10.73
C LEU A 54 30.18 21.99 -11.94
N SER A 55 31.27 22.75 -11.97
CA SER A 55 32.24 22.73 -13.05
C SER A 55 33.02 21.40 -13.15
N GLN A 56 33.16 20.69 -12.03
CA GLN A 56 33.76 19.35 -12.02
C GLN A 56 32.75 18.31 -12.52
N ARG A 57 31.48 18.51 -12.17
CA ARG A 57 30.39 17.61 -12.58
C ARG A 57 30.03 17.78 -14.05
N TYR A 58 29.98 19.02 -14.54
CA TYR A 58 29.66 19.38 -15.93
C TYR A 58 30.70 20.40 -16.46
N PRO A 59 31.76 19.97 -17.10
CA PRO A 59 32.84 20.86 -17.58
C PRO A 59 32.44 21.55 -18.90
N ALA A 60 31.39 22.37 -18.87
CA ALA A 60 30.86 23.05 -20.04
C ALA A 60 30.86 24.57 -19.83
N GLN A 61 31.22 25.34 -20.87
CA GLN A 61 31.14 26.81 -20.86
C GLN A 61 29.68 27.30 -21.01
N ASP A 62 28.90 26.59 -21.83
CA ASP A 62 27.45 26.80 -22.02
C ASP A 62 26.71 25.60 -21.42
N LEU A 63 26.33 25.70 -20.17
CA LEU A 63 25.68 24.60 -19.45
C LEU A 63 24.29 24.28 -20.03
N GLU A 64 23.51 25.29 -20.40
CA GLU A 64 22.15 25.05 -20.93
C GLU A 64 22.19 24.27 -22.24
N HIS A 65 23.06 24.66 -23.17
CA HIS A 65 23.28 23.91 -24.41
C HIS A 65 23.75 22.48 -24.13
N PHE A 66 24.71 22.33 -23.20
CA PHE A 66 25.25 21.02 -22.82
C PHE A 66 24.16 20.09 -22.26
N LEU A 67 23.33 20.58 -21.35
CA LEU A 67 22.26 19.81 -20.73
C LEU A 67 21.18 19.41 -21.76
N ARG A 68 20.79 20.36 -22.62
CA ARG A 68 19.82 20.08 -23.68
C ARG A 68 20.32 19.01 -24.64
N GLU A 69 21.56 19.11 -25.12
CA GLU A 69 22.19 18.09 -25.97
C GLU A 69 22.37 16.77 -25.21
N GLY A 70 22.72 16.78 -23.93
CA GLY A 70 22.82 15.59 -23.09
C GLY A 70 21.52 14.82 -22.94
N ILE A 71 20.37 15.51 -23.04
CA ILE A 71 19.04 14.88 -23.06
C ILE A 71 18.68 14.37 -24.47
N LEU A 72 18.87 15.20 -25.50
CA LEU A 72 18.44 14.88 -26.87
C LEU A 72 19.36 13.85 -27.56
N ASN A 73 20.66 13.93 -27.29
CA ASN A 73 21.71 13.12 -27.88
C ASN A 73 22.66 12.58 -26.81
N PRO A 74 22.17 11.71 -25.88
CA PRO A 74 22.94 11.27 -24.72
C PRO A 74 24.24 10.58 -25.13
N GLN A 75 25.37 11.03 -24.56
CA GLN A 75 26.71 10.48 -24.82
C GLN A 75 27.46 10.25 -23.50
N PRO A 76 28.28 9.19 -23.39
CA PRO A 76 29.20 9.01 -22.27
C PRO A 76 30.21 10.17 -22.18
N PRO A 77 30.70 10.49 -20.98
CA PRO A 77 30.39 9.88 -19.70
C PRO A 77 29.14 10.46 -19.00
N TYR A 78 28.49 11.50 -19.55
CA TYR A 78 27.48 12.30 -18.86
C TYR A 78 26.03 11.84 -19.06
N ALA A 79 25.78 10.92 -19.99
CA ALA A 79 24.44 10.49 -20.38
C ALA A 79 23.57 10.02 -19.18
N ALA A 80 24.13 9.21 -18.29
CA ALA A 80 23.44 8.73 -17.09
C ALA A 80 23.28 9.84 -16.05
N GLN A 81 24.31 10.65 -15.86
CA GLN A 81 24.36 11.72 -14.88
C GLN A 81 23.32 12.82 -15.15
N VAL A 82 23.16 13.23 -16.41
CA VAL A 82 22.16 14.25 -16.81
C VAL A 82 20.74 13.77 -16.51
N VAL A 83 20.40 12.52 -16.83
CA VAL A 83 19.08 11.96 -16.53
C VAL A 83 18.85 11.83 -15.02
N SER A 84 19.84 11.37 -14.27
CA SER A 84 19.75 11.27 -12.82
C SER A 84 19.48 12.64 -12.18
N ASP A 85 20.25 13.65 -12.52
CA ASP A 85 20.07 15.01 -11.99
C ASP A 85 18.74 15.62 -12.44
N TYR A 86 18.29 15.33 -13.67
CA TYR A 86 16.99 15.81 -14.14
C TYR A 86 15.82 15.21 -13.35
N ARG A 87 15.89 13.95 -12.95
CA ARG A 87 14.87 13.30 -12.12
C ARG A 87 14.70 14.03 -10.78
N TYR A 88 15.80 14.41 -10.11
CA TYR A 88 15.74 15.20 -8.87
C TYR A 88 15.23 16.63 -9.12
N PHE A 89 15.73 17.30 -10.16
CA PHE A 89 15.21 18.60 -10.59
C PHE A 89 13.71 18.58 -10.83
N TYR A 90 13.19 17.52 -11.45
CA TYR A 90 11.78 17.45 -11.86
C TYR A 90 10.83 17.40 -10.65
N ARG A 91 11.25 16.86 -9.51
CA ARG A 91 10.53 16.92 -8.24
C ARG A 91 10.32 18.37 -7.78
N ASP A 92 11.37 19.17 -7.77
CA ASP A 92 11.30 20.60 -7.43
C ASP A 92 10.50 21.40 -8.45
N TYR A 93 10.64 21.06 -9.72
CA TYR A 93 9.90 21.72 -10.80
C TYR A 93 8.38 21.52 -10.67
N LEU A 94 7.93 20.32 -10.33
CA LEU A 94 6.51 20.03 -10.07
C LEU A 94 6.01 20.73 -8.81
N ARG A 95 6.83 20.83 -7.77
CA ARG A 95 6.51 21.60 -6.56
C ARG A 95 6.32 23.08 -6.87
N GLU A 96 7.25 23.71 -7.57
CA GLU A 96 7.14 25.12 -7.98
C GLU A 96 5.88 25.39 -8.83
N TYR A 97 5.57 24.47 -9.76
CA TYR A 97 4.36 24.58 -10.56
C TYR A 97 3.09 24.50 -9.69
N THR A 98 3.06 23.60 -8.73
CA THR A 98 1.91 23.43 -7.83
C THR A 98 1.74 24.65 -6.92
N GLU A 99 2.82 25.18 -6.37
CA GLU A 99 2.83 26.43 -5.57
C GLU A 99 2.28 27.61 -6.38
N PHE A 100 2.67 27.71 -7.65
CA PHE A 100 2.14 28.71 -8.57
C PHE A 100 0.63 28.57 -8.77
N LEU A 101 0.13 27.35 -9.09
CA LEU A 101 -1.29 27.10 -9.26
C LEU A 101 -2.09 27.44 -8.00
N TRP A 102 -1.55 27.07 -6.83
CA TRP A 102 -2.19 27.38 -5.56
C TRP A 102 -2.23 28.86 -5.25
N ALA A 103 -1.13 29.57 -5.48
CA ALA A 103 -1.08 31.02 -5.30
C ALA A 103 -2.13 31.71 -6.18
N GLU A 104 -2.23 31.34 -7.46
CA GLU A 104 -3.23 31.87 -8.38
C GLU A 104 -4.67 31.54 -7.95
N ALA A 105 -4.91 30.32 -7.50
CA ALA A 105 -6.22 29.92 -6.99
C ALA A 105 -6.65 30.76 -5.77
N ARG A 106 -5.73 31.01 -4.84
CA ARG A 106 -5.97 31.85 -3.65
C ARG A 106 -6.23 33.32 -4.04
N LEU A 107 -5.45 33.86 -4.95
CA LEU A 107 -5.67 35.22 -5.49
C LEU A 107 -7.06 35.37 -6.12
N ASN A 108 -7.59 34.29 -6.70
CA ASN A 108 -8.93 34.23 -7.28
C ASN A 108 -10.02 33.79 -6.30
N GLY A 109 -9.74 33.79 -4.99
CA GLY A 109 -10.71 33.59 -3.91
C GLY A 109 -10.99 32.13 -3.53
N LEU A 110 -10.04 31.22 -3.80
CA LEU A 110 -10.09 29.87 -3.25
C LEU A 110 -9.75 29.90 -1.75
N GLU A 111 -10.63 29.36 -0.91
CA GLU A 111 -10.49 29.26 0.54
C GLU A 111 -10.53 27.79 1.03
N VAL A 112 -11.11 26.88 0.25
CA VAL A 112 -11.11 25.44 0.55
C VAL A 112 -9.76 24.82 0.26
N LEU A 113 -9.49 23.67 0.89
CA LEU A 113 -8.23 22.96 0.69
C LEU A 113 -8.06 22.51 -0.77
N PRO A 114 -6.92 22.78 -1.39
CA PRO A 114 -6.59 22.21 -2.69
C PRO A 114 -6.23 20.74 -2.55
N VAL A 115 -6.57 19.97 -3.58
CA VAL A 115 -6.24 18.56 -3.71
C VAL A 115 -5.37 18.36 -4.94
N ILE A 116 -4.31 17.59 -4.78
CA ILE A 116 -3.49 17.09 -5.88
C ILE A 116 -3.68 15.59 -5.99
N ASN A 117 -4.00 15.10 -7.19
CA ASN A 117 -4.01 13.66 -7.43
C ASN A 117 -2.61 13.15 -7.76
N ILE A 118 -2.27 12.06 -7.10
CA ILE A 118 -1.04 11.32 -7.33
C ILE A 118 -1.41 10.18 -8.27
N HIS A 119 -0.55 9.94 -9.26
CA HIS A 119 -0.79 8.84 -10.19
C HIS A 119 -1.05 7.55 -9.50
N GLY A 120 -2.11 6.90 -9.97
CA GLY A 120 -2.69 5.81 -9.30
C GLY A 120 -2.11 4.46 -9.60
N PHE A 121 -2.55 3.56 -8.78
CA PHE A 121 -2.43 2.14 -8.93
C PHE A 121 -3.14 1.69 -10.21
N SER A 122 -2.39 1.18 -11.17
CA SER A 122 -2.90 0.67 -12.44
C SER A 122 -2.30 -0.71 -12.72
N ASN A 123 -3.14 -1.68 -13.06
CA ASN A 123 -2.76 -3.00 -13.57
C ASN A 123 -1.57 -3.67 -12.85
N GLY A 124 -1.72 -3.93 -11.54
CA GLY A 124 -0.72 -4.64 -10.75
C GLY A 124 0.16 -3.79 -9.85
N GLY A 125 -0.02 -2.48 -9.81
CA GLY A 125 0.51 -1.60 -8.76
C GLY A 125 2.01 -1.36 -8.67
N LYS A 126 2.83 -2.18 -9.28
CA LYS A 126 4.30 -2.13 -9.15
C LYS A 126 4.93 -0.85 -9.71
N THR A 127 4.28 -0.19 -10.65
CA THR A 127 4.72 1.08 -11.23
C THR A 127 4.19 2.32 -10.52
N PHE A 128 3.20 2.18 -9.63
CA PHE A 128 2.56 3.30 -8.93
C PHE A 128 3.55 4.19 -8.16
N PRO A 129 4.51 3.63 -7.40
CA PRO A 129 5.45 4.47 -6.66
C PRO A 129 6.33 5.37 -7.51
N ILE A 130 6.41 5.17 -8.83
CA ILE A 130 7.10 6.09 -9.75
C ILE A 130 6.41 7.46 -9.73
N GLY A 131 5.08 7.50 -9.82
CA GLY A 131 4.33 8.76 -9.72
C GLY A 131 4.52 9.44 -8.36
N ILE A 132 4.51 8.66 -7.26
CA ILE A 132 4.79 9.19 -5.91
C ILE A 132 6.22 9.74 -5.85
N SER A 133 7.20 9.07 -6.44
CA SER A 133 8.58 9.53 -6.50
C SER A 133 8.70 10.92 -7.13
N GLN A 134 8.01 11.18 -8.24
CA GLN A 134 8.00 12.50 -8.87
C GLN A 134 7.29 13.56 -8.03
N LEU A 135 6.20 13.21 -7.35
CA LEU A 135 5.32 14.15 -6.66
C LEU A 135 5.64 14.29 -5.17
N ILE A 136 6.72 13.71 -4.67
CA ILE A 136 7.02 13.69 -3.24
C ILE A 136 7.12 15.11 -2.63
N GLU A 137 7.72 16.07 -3.34
CA GLU A 137 7.85 17.44 -2.86
C GLU A 137 6.50 18.19 -2.92
N VAL A 138 5.61 17.80 -3.83
CA VAL A 138 4.22 18.28 -3.87
C VAL A 138 3.43 17.75 -2.67
N MET A 139 3.58 16.44 -2.36
CA MET A 139 2.90 15.80 -1.23
C MET A 139 3.28 16.41 0.13
N ARG A 140 4.43 17.03 0.22
CA ARG A 140 4.95 17.70 1.45
C ARG A 140 4.51 19.15 1.60
N LEU A 141 3.77 19.71 0.64
CA LEU A 141 3.28 21.09 0.74
C LEU A 141 2.21 21.23 1.83
N ASP A 142 2.46 22.13 2.78
CA ASP A 142 1.52 22.43 3.85
C ASP A 142 0.21 23.02 3.34
N GLY A 143 -0.91 22.59 3.94
CA GLY A 143 -2.24 23.08 3.60
C GLY A 143 -2.79 22.56 2.27
N MET A 144 -2.23 21.47 1.76
CA MET A 144 -2.67 20.76 0.57
C MET A 144 -2.99 19.30 0.91
N ILE A 145 -3.93 18.68 0.22
CA ILE A 145 -4.27 17.26 0.36
C ILE A 145 -3.75 16.51 -0.85
N SER A 146 -3.04 15.43 -0.63
CA SER A 146 -2.72 14.45 -1.66
C SER A 146 -3.79 13.37 -1.73
N ALA A 147 -4.22 13.01 -2.93
CA ALA A 147 -5.19 11.94 -3.18
C ALA A 147 -4.67 11.01 -4.27
N THR A 148 -5.14 9.78 -4.28
CA THR A 148 -4.67 8.76 -5.23
C THR A 148 -5.71 8.50 -6.33
N ASP A 149 -5.23 7.99 -7.47
CA ASP A 149 -6.04 7.38 -8.50
C ASP A 149 -5.88 5.86 -8.38
N VAL A 150 -6.96 5.13 -8.20
CA VAL A 150 -6.92 3.68 -7.92
C VAL A 150 -7.68 2.89 -8.97
N TYR A 151 -6.95 2.24 -9.86
CA TYR A 151 -7.46 1.39 -10.94
C TYR A 151 -6.87 -0.02 -10.87
N PRO A 152 -7.22 -0.83 -9.87
CA PRO A 152 -6.54 -2.09 -9.59
C PRO A 152 -6.84 -3.19 -10.62
N GLY A 153 -7.85 -3.02 -11.48
CA GLY A 153 -8.28 -4.09 -12.38
C GLY A 153 -8.85 -5.27 -11.60
N VAL A 154 -8.38 -6.48 -11.89
CA VAL A 154 -8.81 -7.70 -11.18
C VAL A 154 -7.90 -7.95 -9.99
N ILE A 155 -8.47 -7.86 -8.79
CA ILE A 155 -7.79 -8.27 -7.56
C ILE A 155 -8.02 -9.76 -7.31
N GLY A 156 -6.92 -10.47 -7.08
CA GLY A 156 -6.91 -11.88 -6.73
C GLY A 156 -5.82 -12.18 -5.70
N GLU A 157 -5.69 -13.43 -5.31
CA GLU A 157 -4.68 -13.91 -4.36
C GLU A 157 -3.24 -13.55 -4.79
N GLY A 158 -2.98 -13.54 -6.10
CA GLY A 158 -1.68 -13.16 -6.67
C GLY A 158 -1.39 -11.65 -6.72
N THR A 159 -2.36 -10.77 -6.45
CA THR A 159 -2.21 -9.32 -6.73
C THR A 159 -2.67 -8.39 -5.61
N TYR A 160 -3.50 -8.84 -4.66
CA TYR A 160 -4.08 -7.98 -3.62
C TYR A 160 -3.02 -7.31 -2.73
N HIS A 161 -1.93 -8.02 -2.44
CA HIS A 161 -0.81 -7.52 -1.64
C HIS A 161 -0.16 -6.26 -2.24
N GLN A 162 -0.20 -6.11 -3.56
CA GLN A 162 0.34 -4.93 -4.26
C GLN A 162 -0.45 -3.67 -3.88
N LEU A 163 -1.77 -3.75 -3.86
CA LEU A 163 -2.63 -2.64 -3.42
C LEU A 163 -2.43 -2.30 -1.95
N VAL A 164 -2.23 -3.32 -1.10
CA VAL A 164 -1.89 -3.12 0.32
C VAL A 164 -0.59 -2.34 0.45
N LEU A 165 0.49 -2.82 -0.18
CA LEU A 165 1.80 -2.19 -0.10
C LEU A 165 1.76 -0.74 -0.60
N VAL A 166 1.12 -0.48 -1.74
CA VAL A 166 1.02 0.86 -2.33
C VAL A 166 0.23 1.81 -1.43
N ASN A 167 -0.87 1.36 -0.83
CA ASN A 167 -1.63 2.15 0.13
C ASN A 167 -0.79 2.49 1.37
N GLU A 168 -0.05 1.53 1.91
CA GLU A 168 0.85 1.75 3.04
C GLU A 168 2.00 2.71 2.68
N MET A 169 2.62 2.56 1.50
CA MET A 169 3.64 3.50 1.01
C MET A 169 3.08 4.92 0.88
N THR A 170 1.86 5.06 0.34
CA THR A 170 1.20 6.37 0.21
C THR A 170 1.02 7.02 1.59
N LYS A 171 0.53 6.28 2.58
CA LYS A 171 0.39 6.79 3.96
C LYS A 171 1.73 7.22 4.57
N ALA A 172 2.80 6.46 4.31
CA ALA A 172 4.13 6.77 4.82
C ALA A 172 4.71 8.08 4.25
N LEU A 173 4.26 8.50 3.08
CA LEU A 173 4.75 9.69 2.37
C LEU A 173 3.85 10.92 2.52
N GLN A 174 2.60 10.74 2.92
CA GLN A 174 1.66 11.84 3.14
C GLN A 174 2.05 12.69 4.36
N ILE A 175 1.51 13.91 4.41
CA ILE A 175 1.56 14.74 5.61
C ILE A 175 0.93 13.96 6.78
N PRO A 176 1.57 13.96 7.97
CA PRO A 176 1.03 13.26 9.13
C PRO A 176 -0.43 13.62 9.40
N GLN A 177 -1.23 12.62 9.76
CA GLN A 177 -2.67 12.72 10.06
C GLN A 177 -3.58 12.92 8.85
N GLN A 178 -3.08 13.07 7.64
CA GLN A 178 -3.93 13.05 6.45
C GLN A 178 -4.49 11.64 6.24
N PRO A 179 -5.83 11.48 6.07
CA PRO A 179 -6.40 10.18 5.75
C PRO A 179 -6.03 9.77 4.31
N LEU A 180 -5.90 8.48 4.07
CA LEU A 180 -5.80 7.97 2.72
C LEU A 180 -7.10 8.26 1.97
N PHE A 181 -6.98 8.92 0.83
CA PHE A 181 -8.10 9.38 0.01
C PHE A 181 -7.84 9.02 -1.46
N SER A 182 -8.83 8.46 -2.15
CA SER A 182 -8.81 8.27 -3.58
C SER A 182 -9.79 9.24 -4.25
N ILE A 183 -9.25 10.14 -5.09
CA ILE A 183 -10.05 11.12 -5.85
C ILE A 183 -10.54 10.53 -7.18
N GLU A 184 -9.85 9.52 -7.69
CA GLU A 184 -10.27 8.70 -8.82
C GLU A 184 -10.24 7.23 -8.41
N PHE A 185 -11.39 6.70 -8.01
CA PHE A 185 -11.50 5.30 -7.60
C PHE A 185 -12.30 4.51 -8.64
N GLN A 186 -11.74 3.45 -9.16
CA GLN A 186 -12.34 2.64 -10.21
C GLN A 186 -13.77 2.20 -9.86
N ALA A 187 -14.75 2.75 -10.54
CA ALA A 187 -16.16 2.39 -10.37
C ALA A 187 -16.70 1.52 -11.50
N GLY A 188 -16.05 1.53 -12.61
CA GLY A 188 -16.14 0.66 -13.75
C GLY A 188 -14.73 0.45 -14.27
N GLY A 189 -14.51 0.55 -15.54
CA GLY A 189 -13.16 0.61 -16.10
C GLY A 189 -13.06 0.02 -17.49
N ASN A 190 -11.92 0.23 -18.09
CA ASN A 190 -11.61 -0.22 -19.45
C ASN A 190 -11.78 -1.74 -19.66
N GLN A 191 -11.82 -2.51 -18.59
CA GLN A 191 -11.88 -3.97 -18.61
C GLN A 191 -13.28 -4.52 -18.35
N ASP A 192 -14.26 -3.66 -18.12
CA ASP A 192 -15.62 -4.03 -17.70
C ASP A 192 -16.49 -4.60 -18.81
N TYR A 193 -16.06 -4.50 -20.05
CA TYR A 193 -16.90 -4.86 -21.18
C TYR A 193 -17.18 -6.35 -21.29
N SER A 194 -16.16 -7.17 -21.07
CA SER A 194 -16.27 -8.61 -21.29
C SER A 194 -15.94 -9.45 -20.07
N SER A 195 -15.10 -8.95 -19.17
CA SER A 195 -14.56 -9.73 -18.06
C SER A 195 -14.80 -9.09 -16.69
N GLY A 196 -15.32 -7.88 -16.63
CA GLY A 196 -15.57 -7.19 -15.37
C GLY A 196 -16.54 -7.93 -14.46
N GLN A 197 -16.04 -8.33 -13.29
CA GLN A 197 -16.84 -8.97 -12.25
C GLN A 197 -17.31 -7.91 -11.25
N SER A 198 -18.61 -7.90 -10.93
CA SER A 198 -19.13 -6.95 -9.92
C SER A 198 -18.49 -7.15 -8.54
N SER A 199 -17.95 -8.33 -8.27
CA SER A 199 -17.20 -8.65 -7.05
C SER A 199 -15.85 -7.92 -6.97
N MET A 200 -15.22 -7.57 -8.08
CA MET A 200 -13.97 -6.80 -8.07
C MET A 200 -14.15 -5.48 -7.32
N ASN A 201 -15.19 -4.74 -7.66
CA ASN A 201 -15.47 -3.44 -7.06
C ASN A 201 -15.73 -3.53 -5.55
N ASP A 202 -16.35 -4.60 -5.08
CA ASP A 202 -16.54 -4.88 -3.66
C ASP A 202 -15.22 -5.21 -2.97
N LEU A 203 -14.43 -6.15 -3.53
CA LEU A 203 -13.16 -6.59 -2.95
C LEU A 203 -12.14 -5.45 -2.85
N HIS A 204 -11.91 -4.68 -3.91
CA HIS A 204 -10.92 -3.60 -3.86
C HIS A 204 -11.35 -2.45 -2.96
N SER A 205 -12.66 -2.15 -2.88
CA SER A 205 -13.17 -1.13 -1.94
C SER A 205 -12.92 -1.55 -0.49
N ARG A 206 -13.25 -2.81 -0.13
CA ARG A 206 -13.02 -3.33 1.21
C ARG A 206 -11.54 -3.39 1.56
N LEU A 207 -10.69 -3.81 0.61
CA LEU A 207 -9.25 -3.86 0.81
C LEU A 207 -8.67 -2.46 1.07
N CYS A 208 -9.06 -1.45 0.27
CA CYS A 208 -8.63 -0.08 0.50
C CYS A 208 -9.10 0.49 1.84
N ILE A 209 -10.36 0.21 2.25
CA ILE A 209 -10.87 0.64 3.54
C ILE A 209 -10.11 -0.04 4.69
N SER A 210 -9.78 -1.33 4.54
CA SER A 210 -9.03 -2.09 5.55
C SER A 210 -7.59 -1.57 5.75
N THR A 211 -7.01 -0.96 4.73
CA THR A 211 -5.69 -0.30 4.80
C THR A 211 -5.74 1.16 5.27
N GLY A 212 -6.92 1.66 5.62
CA GLY A 212 -7.08 3.00 6.19
C GLY A 212 -7.59 4.06 5.23
N MET A 213 -8.08 3.70 4.04
CA MET A 213 -8.75 4.66 3.15
C MET A 213 -10.06 5.12 3.79
N ARG A 214 -10.25 6.44 3.89
CA ARG A 214 -11.40 7.05 4.57
C ARG A 214 -12.26 7.92 3.65
N ALA A 215 -11.79 8.19 2.44
CA ALA A 215 -12.55 8.90 1.42
C ALA A 215 -12.33 8.25 0.04
N ILE A 216 -13.43 8.08 -0.69
CA ILE A 216 -13.44 7.47 -2.02
C ILE A 216 -14.35 8.29 -2.92
N ASN A 217 -13.80 8.79 -4.02
CA ASN A 217 -14.55 9.41 -5.11
C ASN A 217 -14.56 8.50 -6.34
N HIS A 218 -15.71 7.93 -6.67
CA HIS A 218 -15.80 6.97 -7.77
C HIS A 218 -15.64 7.63 -9.14
N TYR A 219 -14.68 7.17 -9.92
CA TYR A 219 -14.41 7.65 -11.28
C TYR A 219 -14.66 6.53 -12.30
N LEU A 220 -15.59 6.71 -13.23
CA LEU A 220 -16.78 7.55 -13.23
C LEU A 220 -17.95 6.74 -12.64
N PHE A 221 -18.95 7.42 -12.08
CA PHE A 221 -20.12 6.74 -11.55
C PHE A 221 -21.21 6.52 -12.62
N CYS A 222 -21.28 7.42 -13.59
CA CYS A 222 -22.23 7.38 -14.71
C CYS A 222 -21.49 7.43 -16.04
N ASP A 223 -22.00 6.67 -17.04
CA ASP A 223 -21.56 6.83 -18.42
C ASP A 223 -21.88 8.23 -18.93
N GLY A 224 -21.01 8.78 -19.77
CA GLY A 224 -21.15 10.10 -20.33
C GLY A 224 -20.87 10.17 -21.84
N GLU A 225 -21.12 11.32 -22.42
CA GLU A 225 -20.66 11.67 -23.76
C GLU A 225 -19.69 12.84 -23.69
N ASN A 226 -18.62 12.72 -24.44
CA ASN A 226 -17.65 13.78 -24.60
C ASN A 226 -18.08 14.76 -25.71
N HIS A 227 -17.78 16.02 -25.51
CA HIS A 227 -17.94 17.00 -26.57
C HIS A 227 -16.97 16.68 -27.72
N PRO A 228 -17.45 16.63 -28.98
CA PRO A 228 -16.66 16.19 -30.13
C PRO A 228 -15.36 16.96 -30.36
N VAL A 229 -15.29 18.22 -29.89
CA VAL A 229 -14.11 19.10 -30.05
C VAL A 229 -13.11 18.89 -28.91
N LEU A 230 -13.54 18.38 -27.74
CA LEU A 230 -12.71 18.29 -26.53
C LEU A 230 -12.07 16.92 -26.36
N SER A 231 -12.59 15.88 -27.02
CA SER A 231 -12.05 14.53 -26.88
C SER A 231 -12.18 13.75 -28.19
N PRO A 232 -11.15 12.98 -28.58
CA PRO A 232 -11.21 12.08 -29.71
C PRO A 232 -12.17 10.91 -29.49
N THR A 233 -12.48 10.57 -28.23
CA THR A 233 -13.42 9.53 -27.85
C THR A 233 -14.79 10.14 -27.62
N LYS A 234 -15.79 9.69 -28.40
CA LYS A 234 -17.17 10.20 -28.30
C LYS A 234 -17.84 9.84 -26.97
N ARG A 235 -17.42 8.76 -26.34
CA ARG A 235 -18.08 8.18 -25.17
C ARG A 235 -17.10 7.94 -24.05
N HIS A 236 -17.50 8.29 -22.83
CA HIS A 236 -17.01 7.72 -21.58
C HIS A 236 -17.97 6.60 -21.14
N ASP A 237 -17.77 5.41 -21.68
CA ASP A 237 -18.62 4.25 -21.48
C ASP A 237 -17.72 3.05 -21.14
N TRP A 238 -17.21 3.05 -19.90
CA TRP A 238 -16.26 2.03 -19.41
C TRP A 238 -16.90 1.04 -18.44
N GLY A 239 -18.23 0.86 -18.54
CA GLY A 239 -18.94 -0.05 -17.63
C GLY A 239 -19.20 0.54 -16.25
N HIS A 240 -19.47 1.85 -16.16
CA HIS A 240 -19.79 2.53 -14.91
C HIS A 240 -21.08 1.99 -14.26
N PRO A 241 -21.28 2.19 -12.93
CA PRO A 241 -22.47 1.70 -12.24
C PRO A 241 -23.80 2.10 -12.89
N VAL A 242 -23.89 3.32 -13.41
CA VAL A 242 -25.10 3.87 -14.07
C VAL A 242 -24.81 4.12 -15.54
N ARG A 243 -25.66 3.57 -16.42
CA ARG A 243 -25.60 3.84 -17.86
C ARG A 243 -26.12 5.23 -18.18
N LYS A 244 -25.79 5.73 -19.36
CA LYS A 244 -26.26 7.04 -19.85
C LYS A 244 -27.78 7.18 -19.85
N ASP A 245 -28.52 6.11 -20.10
CA ASP A 245 -29.99 6.08 -20.09
C ASP A 245 -30.58 5.96 -18.67
N GLY A 246 -29.72 5.94 -17.63
CA GLY A 246 -30.12 5.77 -16.23
C GLY A 246 -30.28 4.33 -15.79
N THR A 247 -30.12 3.34 -16.67
CA THR A 247 -30.19 1.93 -16.26
C THR A 247 -29.01 1.53 -15.40
N LEU A 248 -29.23 0.66 -14.43
CA LEU A 248 -28.25 0.28 -13.43
C LEU A 248 -27.53 -1.00 -13.82
N ARG A 249 -26.21 -1.01 -13.72
CA ARG A 249 -25.41 -2.22 -13.86
C ARG A 249 -25.34 -2.98 -12.51
N ARG A 250 -25.01 -4.26 -12.56
CA ARG A 250 -24.98 -5.15 -11.37
C ARG A 250 -24.09 -4.66 -10.23
N HIS A 251 -22.98 -3.99 -10.52
CA HIS A 251 -22.07 -3.46 -9.48
C HIS A 251 -22.61 -2.20 -8.77
N TYR A 252 -23.59 -1.47 -9.35
CA TYR A 252 -24.33 -0.46 -8.60
C TYR A 252 -24.95 -1.03 -7.31
N TYR A 253 -25.55 -2.21 -7.40
CA TYR A 253 -26.15 -2.85 -6.25
C TYR A 253 -25.10 -3.34 -5.24
N ARG A 254 -23.88 -3.67 -5.69
CA ARG A 254 -22.76 -4.00 -4.81
C ARG A 254 -22.31 -2.80 -4.01
N TYR A 255 -22.11 -1.65 -4.65
CA TYR A 255 -21.82 -0.41 -3.94
C TYR A 255 -22.94 -0.05 -2.95
N GLY A 256 -24.21 -0.24 -3.32
CA GLY A 256 -25.35 -0.03 -2.43
C GLY A 256 -25.30 -0.92 -1.18
N LYS A 257 -24.88 -2.18 -1.31
CA LYS A 257 -24.70 -3.09 -0.17
C LYS A 257 -23.57 -2.63 0.75
N LEU A 258 -22.38 -2.40 0.19
CA LEU A 258 -21.24 -1.90 0.95
C LEU A 258 -21.57 -0.56 1.63
N SER A 259 -22.23 0.36 0.92
CA SER A 259 -22.64 1.65 1.48
C SER A 259 -23.55 1.52 2.72
N ARG A 260 -24.45 0.53 2.77
CA ARG A 260 -25.26 0.28 3.96
C ARG A 260 -24.41 -0.13 5.15
N VAL A 261 -23.49 -1.08 4.95
CA VAL A 261 -22.54 -1.53 5.98
C VAL A 261 -21.71 -0.35 6.51
N LEU A 262 -21.09 0.40 5.60
CA LEU A 262 -20.27 1.57 5.94
C LEU A 262 -21.08 2.64 6.69
N LYS A 263 -22.32 2.88 6.29
CA LYS A 263 -23.21 3.82 6.96
C LYS A 263 -23.59 3.33 8.37
N THR A 264 -23.76 2.04 8.56
CA THR A 264 -24.13 1.44 9.85
C THR A 264 -23.00 1.52 10.85
N TYR A 265 -21.79 1.16 10.47
CA TYR A 265 -20.60 1.31 11.33
C TYR A 265 -20.15 2.76 11.48
N GLY A 266 -20.41 3.60 10.47
CA GLY A 266 -20.29 5.06 10.53
C GLY A 266 -18.95 5.55 11.08
N THR A 267 -19.04 6.40 12.09
CA THR A 267 -17.88 7.06 12.70
C THR A 267 -16.93 6.08 13.38
N ASP A 268 -17.44 4.97 13.93
CA ASP A 268 -16.60 3.99 14.64
C ASP A 268 -15.62 3.33 13.70
N LEU A 269 -16.06 2.97 12.47
CA LEU A 269 -15.18 2.44 11.44
C LEU A 269 -14.23 3.52 10.88
N ILE A 270 -14.71 4.76 10.69
CA ILE A 270 -13.88 5.86 10.15
C ILE A 270 -12.73 6.19 11.09
N LEU A 271 -12.97 6.18 12.40
CA LEU A 271 -11.96 6.49 13.42
C LEU A 271 -11.07 5.31 13.79
N SER A 272 -11.45 4.09 13.40
CA SER A 272 -10.63 2.90 13.65
C SER A 272 -9.33 2.95 12.83
N ARG A 273 -8.30 2.26 13.31
CA ARG A 273 -6.96 2.22 12.68
C ARG A 273 -6.57 0.79 12.33
N PRO A 274 -6.01 0.57 11.13
CA PRO A 274 -5.46 -0.74 10.76
C PRO A 274 -4.44 -1.22 11.79
N LYS A 275 -4.58 -2.48 12.20
CA LYS A 275 -3.62 -3.17 13.07
C LYS A 275 -2.48 -3.71 12.24
N THR A 276 -1.24 -3.39 12.64
CA THR A 276 -0.01 -3.92 12.05
C THR A 276 0.87 -4.56 13.12
N VAL A 277 1.72 -5.49 12.74
CA VAL A 277 2.60 -6.23 13.66
C VAL A 277 4.06 -6.18 13.23
N THR A 278 4.33 -5.69 12.03
CA THR A 278 5.68 -5.56 11.49
C THR A 278 5.72 -4.42 10.46
N THR A 279 6.90 -3.99 10.06
CA THR A 279 7.08 -2.83 9.18
C THR A 279 7.96 -3.17 7.98
N ILE A 280 7.57 -2.76 6.78
CA ILE A 280 8.42 -2.77 5.59
C ILE A 280 9.06 -1.41 5.42
N GLY A 281 10.40 -1.37 5.34
CA GLY A 281 11.16 -0.19 4.99
C GLY A 281 11.43 -0.12 3.49
N PHE A 282 11.26 1.05 2.89
CA PHE A 282 11.60 1.25 1.49
C PHE A 282 12.39 2.55 1.29
N GLN A 283 13.13 2.63 0.19
CA GLN A 283 13.85 3.80 -0.25
C GLN A 283 13.13 4.40 -1.46
N LEU A 284 12.59 5.61 -1.33
CA LEU A 284 11.82 6.26 -2.39
C LEU A 284 12.65 6.45 -3.67
N ASP A 285 13.94 6.73 -3.53
CA ASP A 285 14.83 6.97 -4.67
C ASP A 285 15.04 5.73 -5.56
N THR A 286 14.74 4.52 -5.05
CA THR A 286 14.71 3.32 -5.89
C THR A 286 13.58 3.34 -6.94
N PHE A 287 12.61 4.24 -6.80
CA PHE A 287 11.52 4.46 -7.75
C PHE A 287 11.79 5.57 -8.77
N MET A 288 12.97 6.20 -8.74
CA MET A 288 13.40 7.17 -9.75
C MET A 288 13.83 6.47 -11.05
N THR A 289 12.91 5.72 -11.64
CA THR A 289 13.13 4.99 -12.91
C THR A 289 12.15 5.43 -14.00
N GLU A 290 11.48 6.58 -13.79
CA GLU A 290 10.38 7.09 -14.61
C GLU A 290 10.79 7.50 -16.02
N VAL A 291 12.04 7.95 -16.20
CA VAL A 291 12.61 8.25 -17.51
C VAL A 291 14.00 7.66 -17.59
N ASP A 292 14.36 7.11 -18.71
CA ASP A 292 15.68 6.54 -18.95
C ASP A 292 16.16 6.76 -20.38
N ASN A 293 17.46 6.58 -20.58
CA ASN A 293 18.11 6.48 -21.87
C ASN A 293 18.86 5.15 -21.99
N ASP A 294 19.54 4.91 -23.11
CA ASP A 294 20.25 3.64 -23.34
C ASP A 294 21.36 3.36 -22.30
N PHE A 295 21.86 4.39 -21.61
CA PHE A 295 22.92 4.28 -20.60
C PHE A 295 22.39 4.06 -19.18
N THR A 296 21.18 4.53 -18.87
CA THR A 296 20.54 4.32 -17.56
C THR A 296 19.63 3.08 -17.53
N ARG A 297 19.07 2.68 -18.67
CA ARG A 297 18.12 1.58 -18.79
C ARG A 297 18.61 0.24 -18.20
N PRO A 298 19.88 -0.18 -18.35
CA PRO A 298 20.34 -1.42 -17.71
C PRO A 298 20.20 -1.39 -16.18
N ALA A 299 20.61 -0.29 -15.53
CA ALA A 299 20.46 -0.12 -14.07
C ALA A 299 19.00 0.00 -13.66
N SER A 300 18.18 0.77 -14.39
CA SER A 300 16.73 0.87 -14.15
C SER A 300 16.03 -0.48 -14.21
N ARG A 301 16.43 -1.37 -15.12
CA ARG A 301 15.89 -2.74 -15.23
C ARG A 301 16.24 -3.60 -14.02
N ILE A 302 17.46 -3.52 -13.53
CA ILE A 302 17.92 -4.29 -12.36
C ILE A 302 17.12 -3.85 -11.13
N ILE A 303 17.08 -2.55 -10.85
CA ILE A 303 16.37 -2.05 -9.65
C ILE A 303 14.86 -2.31 -9.73
N THR A 304 14.26 -2.22 -10.92
CA THR A 304 12.85 -2.56 -11.14
C THR A 304 12.61 -4.04 -10.84
N HIS A 305 13.50 -4.92 -11.30
CA HIS A 305 13.41 -6.35 -11.03
C HIS A 305 13.49 -6.64 -9.51
N GLN A 306 14.44 -6.02 -8.80
CA GLN A 306 14.55 -6.18 -7.34
C GLN A 306 13.28 -5.70 -6.62
N ARG A 307 12.72 -4.54 -7.00
CA ARG A 307 11.45 -4.06 -6.44
C ARG A 307 10.32 -5.06 -6.67
N ASP A 308 10.15 -5.49 -7.93
CA ASP A 308 9.04 -6.34 -8.32
C ASP A 308 9.10 -7.71 -7.66
N VAL A 309 10.28 -8.31 -7.62
CA VAL A 309 10.47 -9.66 -7.09
C VAL A 309 10.63 -9.65 -5.57
N VAL A 310 11.55 -8.83 -5.04
CA VAL A 310 11.88 -8.89 -3.60
C VAL A 310 10.87 -8.09 -2.77
N LEU A 311 10.57 -6.85 -3.13
CA LEU A 311 9.70 -6.01 -2.31
C LEU A 311 8.23 -6.42 -2.43
N PHE A 312 7.72 -6.52 -3.68
CA PHE A 312 6.31 -6.82 -3.92
C PHE A 312 6.00 -8.31 -3.79
N ASP A 313 6.65 -9.17 -4.60
CA ASP A 313 6.25 -10.57 -4.75
C ASP A 313 6.85 -11.49 -3.69
N PHE A 314 7.87 -11.07 -2.95
CA PHE A 314 8.39 -11.83 -1.80
C PHE A 314 7.96 -11.21 -0.46
N LEU A 315 8.50 -10.05 -0.07
CA LEU A 315 8.25 -9.50 1.26
C LEU A 315 6.77 -9.20 1.49
N ALA A 316 6.17 -8.33 0.68
CA ALA A 316 4.79 -7.91 0.90
C ALA A 316 3.80 -9.06 0.71
N ARG A 317 3.99 -9.89 -0.33
CA ARG A 317 3.09 -11.01 -0.61
C ARG A 317 3.16 -12.08 0.47
N SER A 318 4.35 -12.51 0.88
CA SER A 318 4.49 -13.55 1.90
C SER A 318 4.02 -13.09 3.28
N LEU A 319 4.29 -11.83 3.67
CA LEU A 319 3.76 -11.28 4.92
C LEU A 319 2.22 -11.28 4.92
N ALA A 320 1.60 -10.89 3.79
CA ALA A 320 0.16 -10.88 3.65
C ALA A 320 -0.43 -12.31 3.67
N LEU A 321 0.15 -13.25 2.91
CA LEU A 321 -0.30 -14.64 2.86
C LEU A 321 -0.14 -15.37 4.20
N THR A 322 0.85 -14.99 5.00
CA THR A 322 1.11 -15.57 6.33
C THR A 322 0.45 -14.80 7.47
N HIS A 323 -0.53 -13.95 7.17
CA HIS A 323 -1.30 -13.16 8.14
C HIS A 323 -0.42 -12.34 9.11
N ARG A 324 0.59 -11.66 8.57
CA ARG A 324 1.41 -10.67 9.26
C ARG A 324 1.12 -9.28 8.69
N PRO A 325 0.04 -8.62 9.14
CA PRO A 325 -0.28 -7.28 8.66
C PRO A 325 0.88 -6.32 8.96
N PHE A 326 1.24 -5.56 7.95
CA PHE A 326 2.39 -4.66 7.99
C PHE A 326 1.98 -3.21 7.70
N ASP A 327 2.72 -2.28 8.24
CA ASP A 327 2.81 -0.91 7.78
C ASP A 327 4.11 -0.67 6.99
N VAL A 328 4.32 0.57 6.55
CA VAL A 328 5.47 0.93 5.73
C VAL A 328 6.12 2.20 6.26
N ILE A 329 7.45 2.25 6.20
CA ILE A 329 8.24 3.44 6.50
C ILE A 329 9.17 3.78 5.34
N GLU A 330 9.23 5.06 4.96
CA GLU A 330 10.25 5.57 4.04
C GLU A 330 11.54 5.82 4.83
N LEU A 331 12.62 5.15 4.45
CA LEU A 331 13.83 5.05 5.28
C LEU A 331 14.60 6.36 5.41
N ALA A 332 14.59 7.23 4.39
CA ALA A 332 15.32 8.49 4.45
C ALA A 332 14.63 9.50 5.40
N SER A 333 13.31 9.63 5.33
CA SER A 333 12.52 10.59 6.10
C SER A 333 11.98 10.03 7.42
N GLY A 334 11.74 8.72 7.49
CA GLY A 334 11.14 8.05 8.66
C GLY A 334 12.08 7.95 9.86
N THR A 335 11.51 7.88 11.05
CA THR A 335 12.25 7.63 12.31
C THR A 335 12.21 6.16 12.66
N LEU A 336 13.37 5.54 12.81
CA LEU A 336 13.50 4.14 13.21
C LEU A 336 13.68 4.05 14.73
N ASP A 337 12.68 3.50 15.42
CA ASP A 337 12.72 3.25 16.87
C ASP A 337 12.33 1.79 17.15
N PRO A 338 13.23 0.96 17.73
CA PRO A 338 12.93 -0.44 18.03
C PRO A 338 11.71 -0.65 18.94
N ALA A 339 11.33 0.35 19.74
CA ALA A 339 10.13 0.26 20.60
C ALA A 339 8.83 0.39 19.79
N ILE A 340 8.86 1.08 18.66
CA ILE A 340 7.70 1.30 17.77
C ILE A 340 7.73 0.32 16.59
N THR A 341 8.92 0.09 16.05
CA THR A 341 9.19 -0.80 14.93
C THR A 341 10.06 -1.94 15.41
N PRO A 342 9.51 -2.98 16.03
CA PRO A 342 10.32 -4.05 16.63
C PRO A 342 10.98 -4.96 15.58
N LEU A 343 10.42 -5.05 14.37
CA LEU A 343 10.97 -5.79 13.24
C LEU A 343 10.76 -5.00 11.95
N LEU A 344 11.87 -4.75 11.26
CA LEU A 344 11.93 -4.00 9.99
C LEU A 344 12.39 -4.92 8.85
N TRP A 345 11.61 -4.98 7.76
CA TRP A 345 11.92 -5.71 6.53
C TRP A 345 12.33 -4.72 5.45
N VAL A 346 13.48 -4.89 4.84
CA VAL A 346 14.00 -3.94 3.84
C VAL A 346 14.45 -4.69 2.59
N MET A 347 13.90 -4.30 1.45
CA MET A 347 14.50 -4.65 0.16
C MET A 347 15.73 -3.76 -0.04
N MET A 348 16.89 -4.40 -0.19
CA MET A 348 18.14 -3.72 -0.48
C MET A 348 18.53 -3.89 -1.95
N ASP A 349 19.17 -2.87 -2.50
CA ASP A 349 19.91 -2.91 -3.75
C ASP A 349 21.28 -2.28 -3.53
N LYS A 350 22.17 -2.36 -4.50
CA LYS A 350 23.55 -1.82 -4.41
C LYS A 350 23.61 -0.38 -3.91
N GLN A 351 22.57 0.39 -4.11
CA GLN A 351 22.50 1.81 -3.76
C GLN A 351 21.69 2.06 -2.49
N CYS A 352 22.32 2.73 -1.53
CA CYS A 352 21.69 3.23 -0.30
C CYS A 352 22.51 4.40 0.24
N ASN A 353 21.88 5.55 0.46
CA ASN A 353 22.56 6.73 0.97
C ASN A 353 23.19 6.50 2.34
N ALA A 354 24.34 7.12 2.58
CA ALA A 354 25.11 6.99 3.82
C ALA A 354 24.27 7.32 5.08
N GLU A 355 23.37 8.30 5.01
CA GLU A 355 22.46 8.63 6.10
C GLU A 355 21.51 7.47 6.44
N THR A 356 20.89 6.87 5.43
CA THR A 356 20.02 5.69 5.61
C THR A 356 20.80 4.51 6.16
N GLN A 357 22.00 4.23 5.65
CA GLN A 357 22.85 3.18 6.21
C GLN A 357 23.17 3.42 7.68
N ARG A 358 23.52 4.67 8.08
CA ARG A 358 23.75 5.00 9.51
C ARG A 358 22.51 4.80 10.37
N LYS A 359 21.32 5.22 9.89
CA LYS A 359 20.04 4.98 10.60
C LYS A 359 19.79 3.50 10.84
N LEU A 360 20.04 2.64 9.85
CA LEU A 360 19.89 1.18 9.99
C LEU A 360 20.89 0.59 10.99
N VAL A 361 22.14 1.03 10.98
CA VAL A 361 23.16 0.64 11.97
C VAL A 361 22.77 1.11 13.38
N GLU A 362 22.28 2.32 13.53
CA GLU A 362 21.83 2.88 14.81
C GLU A 362 20.60 2.12 15.33
N TYR A 363 19.67 1.77 14.47
CA TYR A 363 18.52 0.94 14.80
C TYR A 363 18.94 -0.43 15.33
N LEU A 364 19.90 -1.11 14.69
CA LEU A 364 20.48 -2.36 15.18
C LEU A 364 21.18 -2.18 16.54
N ASN A 365 22.02 -1.15 16.68
CA ASN A 365 22.73 -0.90 17.94
C ASN A 365 21.79 -0.64 19.13
N ARG A 366 20.56 -0.19 18.89
CA ARG A 366 19.50 0.06 19.89
C ARG A 366 18.57 -1.15 20.11
N GLY A 367 18.92 -2.33 19.63
CA GLY A 367 18.14 -3.56 19.84
C GLY A 367 17.11 -3.86 18.75
N GLY A 368 17.10 -3.13 17.63
CA GLY A 368 16.20 -3.38 16.51
C GLY A 368 16.48 -4.71 15.82
N LYS A 369 15.42 -5.32 15.27
CA LYS A 369 15.51 -6.51 14.43
C LYS A 369 15.34 -6.11 12.98
N LEU A 370 16.29 -6.46 12.12
CA LEU A 370 16.36 -6.05 10.74
C LEU A 370 16.46 -7.26 9.80
N VAL A 371 15.59 -7.34 8.83
CA VAL A 371 15.72 -8.29 7.71
C VAL A 371 16.07 -7.51 6.46
N LEU A 372 17.18 -7.87 5.83
CA LEU A 372 17.65 -7.33 4.56
C LEU A 372 17.49 -8.41 3.50
N ALA A 373 16.71 -8.13 2.46
CA ALA A 373 16.52 -9.04 1.32
C ALA A 373 16.94 -8.38 0.01
N GLY A 374 17.59 -9.15 -0.87
CA GLY A 374 18.12 -8.66 -2.14
C GLY A 374 19.62 -8.44 -2.12
N ARG A 375 20.11 -7.34 -2.71
CA ARG A 375 21.54 -7.06 -2.90
C ARG A 375 22.08 -6.19 -1.76
N MET A 376 23.27 -6.50 -1.26
CA MET A 376 23.91 -5.65 -0.25
C MET A 376 24.30 -4.29 -0.84
N CYS A 377 24.01 -3.22 -0.11
CA CYS A 377 24.38 -1.88 -0.54
C CYS A 377 25.87 -1.61 -0.34
N VAL A 378 26.50 -1.05 -1.36
CA VAL A 378 27.93 -0.75 -1.42
C VAL A 378 28.25 0.66 -1.95
N GLU A 379 27.24 1.38 -2.40
CA GLU A 379 27.36 2.74 -2.93
C GLU A 379 26.12 3.60 -2.61
N GLU A 380 26.28 4.91 -2.69
CA GLU A 380 25.17 5.87 -2.64
C GLU A 380 24.52 6.04 -4.02
N PHE A 381 23.34 6.69 -4.11
CA PHE A 381 22.66 6.97 -5.38
C PHE A 381 23.47 7.89 -6.33
N ASN A 382 24.47 8.61 -5.81
CA ASN A 382 25.43 9.37 -6.61
C ASN A 382 26.65 8.57 -7.06
N HIS A 383 26.64 7.23 -6.85
CA HIS A 383 27.71 6.26 -7.17
C HIS A 383 28.99 6.43 -6.34
N GLN A 384 28.96 7.13 -5.22
CA GLN A 384 30.08 7.13 -4.28
C GLN A 384 30.09 5.86 -3.45
N PRO A 385 31.24 5.20 -3.27
CA PRO A 385 31.34 4.00 -2.42
C PRO A 385 30.86 4.29 -0.98
N CYS A 386 30.01 3.42 -0.44
CA CYS A 386 29.50 3.52 0.93
C CYS A 386 29.16 2.14 1.47
N THR A 387 29.95 1.64 2.42
CA THR A 387 29.84 0.27 2.99
C THR A 387 29.49 0.28 4.47
N LEU A 388 28.96 1.37 5.02
CA LEU A 388 28.71 1.53 6.47
C LEU A 388 27.88 0.39 7.07
N LEU A 389 26.82 -0.04 6.36
CA LEU A 389 25.96 -1.13 6.82
C LEU A 389 26.66 -2.49 6.67
N GLN A 390 27.33 -2.73 5.55
CA GLN A 390 28.11 -3.94 5.30
C GLN A 390 29.21 -4.12 6.37
N ASP A 391 29.95 -3.04 6.67
CA ASP A 391 31.03 -3.04 7.67
C ASP A 391 30.47 -3.31 9.08
N ALA A 392 29.36 -2.69 9.45
CA ALA A 392 28.71 -2.89 10.75
C ALA A 392 28.20 -4.32 10.94
N ILE A 393 27.72 -4.95 9.88
CA ILE A 393 27.30 -6.35 9.87
C ILE A 393 28.53 -7.29 9.89
N GLY A 394 29.70 -6.82 9.44
CA GLY A 394 30.94 -7.58 9.34
C GLY A 394 30.98 -8.54 8.17
N ILE A 395 30.37 -8.15 7.05
CA ILE A 395 30.54 -8.82 5.76
C ILE A 395 31.89 -8.36 5.18
N THR A 396 32.78 -9.30 4.93
CA THR A 396 34.15 -9.00 4.45
C THR A 396 34.26 -9.00 2.92
N GLN A 397 33.38 -9.72 2.27
CA GLN A 397 33.31 -9.82 0.82
C GLN A 397 31.93 -10.29 0.40
N THR A 398 31.50 -9.84 -0.78
CA THR A 398 30.31 -10.36 -1.48
C THR A 398 30.71 -10.85 -2.86
N SER A 399 29.92 -11.76 -3.41
CA SER A 399 30.03 -12.20 -4.80
C SER A 399 28.63 -12.36 -5.37
N ASP A 400 28.27 -11.59 -6.37
CA ASP A 400 26.96 -11.64 -7.01
C ASP A 400 27.00 -12.37 -8.37
N GLN A 401 25.94 -13.12 -8.65
CA GLN A 401 25.71 -13.65 -9.99
C GLN A 401 25.06 -12.59 -10.87
N PRO A 402 25.17 -12.71 -12.22
CA PRO A 402 24.45 -11.82 -13.11
C PRO A 402 22.95 -11.81 -12.81
N PRO A 403 22.29 -10.63 -12.74
CA PRO A 403 20.85 -10.55 -12.54
C PRO A 403 20.11 -11.20 -13.73
N PHE A 404 18.89 -11.70 -13.44
CA PHE A 404 18.01 -12.41 -14.38
C PHE A 404 18.47 -13.82 -14.80
N GLU A 405 19.50 -14.37 -14.17
CA GLU A 405 19.86 -15.78 -14.34
C GLU A 405 19.18 -16.59 -13.23
N GLU A 406 18.30 -17.52 -13.62
CA GLU A 406 17.68 -18.44 -12.68
C GLU A 406 18.74 -19.38 -12.09
N THR A 407 18.74 -19.48 -10.79
CA THR A 407 19.60 -20.41 -10.03
C THR A 407 18.83 -20.97 -8.86
N LEU A 408 19.39 -21.95 -8.17
CA LEU A 408 18.72 -22.59 -7.04
C LEU A 408 19.40 -22.23 -5.72
N VAL A 409 18.62 -22.13 -4.67
CA VAL A 409 19.11 -21.98 -3.30
C VAL A 409 18.46 -23.01 -2.39
N HIS A 410 19.16 -23.38 -1.33
CA HIS A 410 18.64 -24.20 -0.23
C HIS A 410 18.45 -23.29 0.97
N ALA A 411 17.23 -23.17 1.49
CA ALA A 411 16.92 -22.30 2.61
C ALA A 411 16.10 -23.05 3.69
N PHE A 412 16.59 -23.02 4.92
CA PHE A 412 16.03 -23.79 6.04
C PHE A 412 15.97 -25.29 5.72
N HIS A 413 14.77 -25.86 5.62
CA HIS A 413 14.53 -27.27 5.25
C HIS A 413 14.11 -27.47 3.80
N HIS A 414 13.98 -26.38 3.04
CA HIS A 414 13.62 -26.41 1.62
C HIS A 414 14.87 -26.51 0.75
N SER A 415 14.81 -27.36 -0.26
CA SER A 415 15.85 -27.53 -1.27
C SER A 415 15.34 -27.05 -2.63
N ASP A 416 16.29 -26.67 -3.49
CA ASP A 416 16.04 -26.38 -4.90
C ASP A 416 15.00 -25.26 -5.14
N ILE A 417 15.05 -24.20 -4.31
CA ILE A 417 14.20 -23.03 -4.46
C ILE A 417 14.72 -22.18 -5.62
N PRO A 418 13.92 -21.94 -6.68
CA PRO A 418 14.34 -21.13 -7.82
C PRO A 418 14.35 -19.64 -7.45
N VAL A 419 15.45 -18.98 -7.74
CA VAL A 419 15.62 -17.53 -7.55
C VAL A 419 16.21 -16.90 -8.81
N SER A 420 15.89 -15.64 -9.06
CA SER A 420 16.33 -14.92 -10.27
C SER A 420 17.59 -14.09 -10.06
N PHE A 421 18.17 -14.16 -8.88
CA PHE A 421 19.41 -13.50 -8.50
C PHE A 421 19.95 -14.12 -7.21
N VAL A 422 21.26 -14.25 -7.07
CA VAL A 422 21.95 -14.66 -5.84
C VAL A 422 23.16 -13.76 -5.59
N GLU A 423 23.32 -13.35 -4.34
CA GLU A 423 24.54 -12.79 -3.77
C GLU A 423 25.02 -13.69 -2.63
N THR A 424 26.30 -14.06 -2.64
CA THR A 424 26.93 -14.86 -1.59
C THR A 424 27.77 -13.97 -0.68
N PHE A 425 27.84 -14.34 0.61
CA PHE A 425 28.46 -13.52 1.63
C PHE A 425 29.60 -14.25 2.32
N TYR A 426 30.66 -13.52 2.64
CA TYR A 426 31.81 -13.99 3.42
C TYR A 426 31.94 -13.15 4.69
N GLY A 427 32.15 -13.82 5.82
CA GLY A 427 32.25 -13.20 7.13
C GLY A 427 32.04 -14.20 8.24
N GLU A 428 31.97 -13.72 9.48
CA GLU A 428 31.61 -14.54 10.65
C GLU A 428 30.12 -14.31 10.96
N PHE A 429 29.32 -15.38 10.94
CA PHE A 429 27.87 -15.35 11.12
C PHE A 429 27.45 -16.23 12.28
N ASP A 430 26.42 -15.85 13.04
CA ASP A 430 25.88 -16.64 14.13
C ASP A 430 25.16 -17.89 13.62
N GLU A 431 24.43 -17.77 12.50
CA GLU A 431 23.72 -18.88 11.85
C GLU A 431 23.68 -18.64 10.32
N VAL A 432 23.87 -19.68 9.53
CA VAL A 432 23.65 -19.67 8.07
C VAL A 432 22.41 -20.51 7.78
N PHE A 433 21.34 -19.88 7.30
CA PHE A 433 20.05 -20.52 7.03
C PHE A 433 19.80 -20.78 5.54
N ALA A 434 20.54 -20.11 4.64
CA ALA A 434 20.43 -20.34 3.20
C ALA A 434 21.80 -20.43 2.52
N ARG A 435 21.91 -21.32 1.53
CA ARG A 435 23.12 -21.59 0.76
C ARG A 435 22.82 -21.68 -0.73
N SER A 436 23.80 -21.32 -1.56
CA SER A 436 23.81 -21.57 -3.00
C SER A 436 23.98 -23.08 -3.29
N GLU A 437 23.81 -23.49 -4.55
CA GLU A 437 24.10 -24.86 -5.00
C GLU A 437 25.56 -25.26 -4.75
N SER A 438 26.49 -24.31 -4.78
CA SER A 438 27.91 -24.53 -4.44
C SER A 438 28.20 -24.57 -2.94
N GLY A 439 27.18 -24.35 -2.08
CA GLY A 439 27.27 -24.42 -0.62
C GLY A 439 27.70 -23.11 0.05
N GLU A 440 27.86 -22.02 -0.69
CA GLU A 440 28.24 -20.71 -0.15
C GLU A 440 27.06 -20.04 0.56
N PRO A 441 27.31 -19.27 1.65
CA PRO A 441 26.25 -18.57 2.38
C PRO A 441 25.52 -17.53 1.49
N VAL A 442 24.21 -17.68 1.35
CA VAL A 442 23.29 -16.74 0.71
C VAL A 442 22.40 -16.05 1.74
N GLY A 443 22.11 -16.73 2.84
CA GLY A 443 21.33 -16.18 3.94
C GLY A 443 21.93 -16.51 5.29
N PHE A 444 22.00 -15.51 6.17
CA PHE A 444 22.57 -15.67 7.50
C PHE A 444 21.90 -14.76 8.54
N ILE A 445 22.13 -15.06 9.79
CA ILE A 445 21.73 -14.28 10.95
C ILE A 445 22.98 -13.85 11.72
N LYS A 446 22.97 -12.61 12.21
CA LYS A 446 24.05 -12.07 13.05
C LYS A 446 23.52 -11.09 14.10
N THR A 447 24.11 -11.12 15.27
CA THR A 447 23.95 -10.13 16.32
C THR A 447 24.80 -8.90 16.00
N VAL A 448 24.22 -7.70 16.01
CA VAL A 448 24.92 -6.43 15.79
C VAL A 448 24.48 -5.44 16.85
N GLY A 449 25.39 -4.99 17.70
CA GLY A 449 25.05 -4.18 18.88
C GLY A 449 24.12 -4.95 19.83
N GLU A 450 23.00 -4.34 20.19
CA GLU A 450 21.95 -4.99 21.00
C GLU A 450 20.87 -5.66 20.12
N GLY A 451 20.97 -5.50 18.79
CA GLY A 451 19.99 -5.95 17.81
C GLY A 451 20.41 -7.21 17.06
N LYS A 452 19.57 -7.58 16.11
CA LYS A 452 19.72 -8.78 15.30
C LYS A 452 19.45 -8.48 13.84
N VAL A 453 20.37 -8.85 12.96
CA VAL A 453 20.17 -8.73 11.51
C VAL A 453 20.04 -10.11 10.89
N MET A 454 19.13 -10.25 9.95
CA MET A 454 19.01 -11.38 9.05
C MET A 454 19.20 -10.86 7.62
N VAL A 455 20.10 -11.46 6.87
CA VAL A 455 20.39 -11.12 5.46
C VAL A 455 19.99 -12.28 4.58
N PHE A 456 19.29 -12.02 3.49
CA PHE A 456 18.95 -12.99 2.47
C PHE A 456 19.28 -12.43 1.08
N GLY A 457 20.41 -12.85 0.52
CA GLY A 457 20.98 -12.36 -0.75
C GLY A 457 20.36 -13.04 -1.97
N ALA A 458 19.03 -13.11 -2.04
CA ALA A 458 18.36 -13.75 -3.17
C ALA A 458 17.12 -12.95 -3.60
N ALA A 459 16.84 -12.98 -4.91
CA ALA A 459 15.58 -12.48 -5.47
C ALA A 459 14.62 -13.65 -5.63
N LEU A 460 13.86 -13.90 -4.58
CA LEU A 460 12.81 -14.90 -4.49
C LEU A 460 11.45 -14.23 -4.72
N ALA A 461 10.58 -14.88 -5.51
CA ALA A 461 9.16 -14.53 -5.60
C ALA A 461 8.32 -15.61 -4.91
N ALA A 462 7.32 -15.21 -4.13
CA ALA A 462 6.45 -16.14 -3.40
C ALA A 462 5.41 -16.79 -4.33
N ASN A 463 5.84 -17.68 -5.20
CA ASN A 463 5.00 -18.35 -6.18
C ASN A 463 4.46 -19.69 -5.71
N THR A 464 5.14 -20.33 -4.79
CA THR A 464 4.76 -21.63 -4.20
C THR A 464 4.60 -21.52 -2.70
N LEU A 465 4.01 -22.53 -2.07
CA LEU A 465 3.91 -22.60 -0.59
C LEU A 465 5.30 -22.70 0.06
N ASP A 466 6.26 -23.36 -0.58
CA ASP A 466 7.63 -23.46 -0.09
C ASP A 466 8.32 -22.09 -0.08
N ASP A 467 8.13 -21.28 -1.14
CA ASP A 467 8.65 -19.92 -1.19
C ASP A 467 8.07 -19.04 -0.07
N VAL A 468 6.75 -19.16 0.17
CA VAL A 468 6.06 -18.45 1.25
C VAL A 468 6.57 -18.92 2.62
N ASP A 469 6.83 -20.23 2.79
CA ASP A 469 7.34 -20.75 4.06
C ASP A 469 8.78 -20.30 4.34
N VAL A 470 9.61 -20.02 3.35
CA VAL A 470 10.93 -19.41 3.58
C VAL A 470 10.77 -18.11 4.39
N LEU A 471 9.89 -17.21 3.98
CA LEU A 471 9.65 -15.98 4.74
C LEU A 471 8.98 -16.27 6.09
N ASN A 472 8.09 -17.26 6.17
CA ASN A 472 7.48 -17.68 7.43
C ASN A 472 8.53 -18.12 8.45
N GLN A 473 9.52 -18.94 8.04
CA GLN A 473 10.65 -19.35 8.88
C GLN A 473 11.54 -18.15 9.26
N MET A 474 11.81 -17.24 8.31
CA MET A 474 12.53 -15.99 8.60
C MET A 474 11.82 -15.19 9.69
N ALA A 475 10.50 -15.03 9.58
CA ALA A 475 9.69 -14.28 10.54
C ALA A 475 9.71 -14.94 11.92
N LEU A 476 9.59 -16.26 12.00
CA LEU A 476 9.66 -17.00 13.26
C LEU A 476 11.04 -16.86 13.93
N LYS A 477 12.14 -16.91 13.15
CA LYS A 477 13.52 -16.68 13.65
C LYS A 477 13.74 -15.24 14.15
N MET A 478 12.91 -14.31 13.70
CA MET A 478 12.92 -12.89 14.12
C MET A 478 11.83 -12.57 15.15
N ASP A 479 11.20 -13.58 15.75
CA ASP A 479 10.17 -13.49 16.79
C ASP A 479 8.91 -12.71 16.30
N CYS A 480 8.50 -12.94 15.07
CA CYS A 480 7.29 -12.39 14.47
C CYS A 480 6.32 -13.52 14.07
N PRO A 481 5.53 -14.06 14.99
CA PRO A 481 4.53 -15.08 14.67
C PRO A 481 3.40 -14.51 13.82
N ALA A 482 2.65 -15.38 13.16
CA ALA A 482 1.42 -14.98 12.47
C ALA A 482 0.41 -14.37 13.45
N TYR A 483 -0.20 -13.24 13.08
CA TYR A 483 -1.18 -12.55 13.93
C TYR A 483 -2.54 -13.23 13.90
N PHE A 484 -2.92 -13.74 12.73
CA PHE A 484 -4.10 -14.57 12.52
C PHE A 484 -3.73 -15.93 11.95
N GLN A 485 -4.65 -16.86 12.08
CA GLN A 485 -4.68 -18.14 11.36
C GLN A 485 -6.09 -18.34 10.82
N ALA A 486 -6.21 -18.69 9.56
CA ALA A 486 -7.48 -19.01 8.90
C ALA A 486 -7.32 -20.29 8.10
N GLU A 487 -8.16 -21.27 8.36
CA GLU A 487 -8.11 -22.54 7.66
C GLU A 487 -9.54 -23.01 7.29
N PRO A 488 -9.82 -23.14 6.01
CA PRO A 488 -9.03 -22.74 4.83
C PRO A 488 -8.66 -21.24 4.81
N TRP A 489 -7.62 -20.90 4.04
CA TRP A 489 -7.06 -19.53 3.97
C TRP A 489 -8.09 -18.50 3.47
N ALA A 490 -8.09 -17.34 4.10
CA ALA A 490 -8.75 -16.11 3.66
C ALA A 490 -7.90 -14.90 4.08
N ASP A 491 -7.92 -13.79 3.35
CA ASP A 491 -7.22 -12.57 3.76
C ASP A 491 -7.91 -11.94 4.98
N LEU A 492 -7.14 -11.62 6.01
CA LEU A 492 -7.61 -11.09 7.29
C LEU A 492 -6.90 -9.80 7.64
N ARG A 493 -7.69 -8.74 7.92
CA ARG A 493 -7.18 -7.45 8.36
C ARG A 493 -8.06 -6.90 9.46
N LEU A 494 -7.46 -6.46 10.56
CA LEU A 494 -8.16 -5.87 11.69
C LEU A 494 -8.01 -4.35 11.67
N SER A 495 -9.10 -3.64 11.96
CA SER A 495 -9.09 -2.22 12.26
C SER A 495 -9.61 -2.01 13.68
N GLU A 496 -8.79 -1.42 14.56
CA GLU A 496 -9.08 -1.24 15.98
C GLU A 496 -9.58 0.18 16.23
N GLY A 497 -10.68 0.33 16.98
CA GLY A 497 -11.28 1.60 17.37
C GLY A 497 -11.68 1.62 18.83
N GLU A 498 -12.03 2.79 19.36
CA GLU A 498 -12.43 2.98 20.75
C GLU A 498 -13.74 2.27 21.08
N ASN A 499 -14.71 2.28 20.15
CA ASN A 499 -16.04 1.70 20.35
C ASN A 499 -16.17 0.29 19.75
N GLY A 500 -15.07 -0.35 19.38
CA GLY A 500 -15.05 -1.69 18.82
C GLY A 500 -14.04 -1.83 17.69
N SER A 501 -13.85 -3.06 17.26
CA SER A 501 -12.94 -3.41 16.17
C SER A 501 -13.71 -4.01 15.01
N PHE A 502 -13.10 -3.96 13.82
CA PHE A 502 -13.71 -4.45 12.58
C PHE A 502 -12.72 -5.37 11.88
N LEU A 503 -13.09 -6.65 11.76
CA LEU A 503 -12.33 -7.64 11.02
C LEU A 503 -12.79 -7.65 9.55
N PHE A 504 -11.92 -7.24 8.66
CA PHE A 504 -12.09 -7.41 7.22
C PHE A 504 -11.62 -8.80 6.85
N ILE A 505 -12.50 -9.56 6.21
CA ILE A 505 -12.19 -10.88 5.70
C ILE A 505 -12.51 -10.93 4.22
N SER A 506 -11.59 -11.43 3.38
CA SER A 506 -11.77 -11.47 1.93
C SER A 506 -11.40 -12.84 1.37
N ASN A 507 -12.29 -13.34 0.52
CA ASN A 507 -12.07 -14.51 -0.31
C ASN A 507 -11.80 -14.07 -1.75
N TYR A 508 -10.56 -14.25 -2.21
CA TYR A 508 -10.15 -13.93 -3.58
C TYR A 508 -10.30 -15.10 -4.55
N GLN A 509 -10.70 -16.27 -4.06
CA GLN A 509 -10.84 -17.49 -4.85
C GLN A 509 -12.22 -17.56 -5.55
N ASP A 510 -12.33 -18.40 -6.56
CA ASP A 510 -13.55 -18.60 -7.33
C ASP A 510 -14.53 -19.59 -6.68
N ASP A 511 -14.10 -20.24 -5.59
CA ASP A 511 -14.93 -21.14 -4.78
C ASP A 511 -15.32 -20.49 -3.45
N PRO A 512 -16.47 -20.86 -2.85
CA PRO A 512 -16.82 -20.46 -1.49
C PRO A 512 -15.82 -21.04 -0.48
N VAL A 513 -15.52 -20.27 0.55
CA VAL A 513 -14.65 -20.66 1.66
C VAL A 513 -15.43 -20.62 2.96
N GLU A 514 -15.37 -21.70 3.73
CA GLU A 514 -15.86 -21.76 5.09
C GLU A 514 -14.65 -21.94 6.02
N THR A 515 -14.29 -20.89 6.74
CA THR A 515 -13.02 -20.82 7.47
C THR A 515 -13.22 -20.60 8.96
N VAL A 516 -12.41 -21.27 9.77
CA VAL A 516 -12.28 -21.00 11.21
C VAL A 516 -11.08 -20.08 11.43
N ILE A 517 -11.30 -19.04 12.21
CA ILE A 517 -10.32 -17.97 12.42
C ILE A 517 -9.81 -18.02 13.86
N HIS A 518 -8.48 -17.95 14.00
CA HIS A 518 -7.80 -17.82 15.31
C HIS A 518 -6.97 -16.53 15.32
N GLN A 519 -6.94 -15.88 16.48
CA GLN A 519 -6.07 -14.76 16.78
C GLN A 519 -5.22 -15.12 18.01
N ALA A 520 -3.90 -15.07 17.89
CA ALA A 520 -2.99 -15.47 18.96
C ALA A 520 -3.34 -16.85 19.57
N GLY A 521 -3.73 -17.80 18.74
CA GLY A 521 -4.11 -19.17 19.14
C GLY A 521 -5.50 -19.33 19.76
N GLN A 522 -6.27 -18.23 19.90
CA GLN A 522 -7.65 -18.27 20.42
C GLN A 522 -8.65 -18.19 19.26
N PRO A 523 -9.70 -19.03 19.27
CA PRO A 523 -10.70 -18.99 18.22
C PRO A 523 -11.54 -17.69 18.33
N LEU A 524 -11.73 -17.01 17.20
CA LEU A 524 -12.70 -15.93 17.06
C LEU A 524 -14.10 -16.51 16.78
N PHE A 525 -15.13 -15.68 16.90
CA PHE A 525 -16.54 -16.05 16.64
C PHE A 525 -17.04 -17.28 17.42
N GLY A 526 -16.51 -17.49 18.64
CA GLY A 526 -16.84 -18.66 19.46
C GLY A 526 -16.38 -19.98 18.85
N GLY A 527 -15.45 -19.97 17.90
CA GLY A 527 -15.00 -21.13 17.13
C GLY A 527 -15.94 -21.53 15.98
N HIS A 528 -16.99 -20.74 15.73
CA HIS A 528 -17.86 -20.96 14.59
C HIS A 528 -17.19 -20.53 13.27
N PRO A 529 -17.39 -21.28 12.19
CA PRO A 529 -16.85 -20.92 10.90
C PRO A 529 -17.55 -19.67 10.34
N VAL A 530 -16.78 -18.88 9.55
CA VAL A 530 -17.30 -17.79 8.73
C VAL A 530 -17.36 -18.25 7.28
N THR A 531 -18.54 -18.15 6.70
CA THR A 531 -18.78 -18.55 5.30
C THR A 531 -18.62 -17.34 4.37
N LEU A 532 -17.70 -17.42 3.43
CA LEU A 532 -17.41 -16.43 2.42
C LEU A 532 -17.79 -16.98 1.04
N PRO A 533 -18.75 -16.38 0.34
CA PRO A 533 -18.97 -16.72 -1.06
C PRO A 533 -17.72 -16.45 -1.92
N ALA A 534 -17.64 -17.09 -3.07
CA ALA A 534 -16.58 -16.85 -4.04
C ALA A 534 -16.44 -15.36 -4.36
N ARG A 535 -15.20 -14.85 -4.32
CA ARG A 535 -14.84 -13.46 -4.64
C ARG A 535 -15.66 -12.42 -3.85
N ARG A 536 -15.70 -12.59 -2.53
CA ARG A 536 -16.43 -11.74 -1.59
C ARG A 536 -15.59 -11.33 -0.39
N GLY A 537 -15.92 -10.16 0.14
CA GLY A 537 -15.43 -9.70 1.44
C GLY A 537 -16.56 -9.40 2.40
N LEU A 538 -16.26 -9.45 3.70
CA LEU A 538 -17.13 -9.03 4.80
C LEU A 538 -16.36 -8.10 5.73
N ILE A 539 -17.08 -7.23 6.44
CA ILE A 539 -16.56 -6.40 7.56
C ILE A 539 -17.32 -6.84 8.81
N LEU A 540 -16.66 -7.60 9.65
CA LEU A 540 -17.26 -8.24 10.82
C LEU A 540 -16.93 -7.47 12.10
N PRO A 541 -17.93 -7.12 12.94
CA PRO A 541 -17.70 -6.40 14.17
C PRO A 541 -17.15 -7.32 15.25
N LEU A 542 -16.23 -6.77 16.07
CA LEU A 542 -15.68 -7.39 17.28
C LEU A 542 -15.73 -6.37 18.42
N ASP A 543 -16.37 -6.76 19.54
CA ASP A 543 -16.58 -5.93 20.73
C ASP A 543 -17.14 -4.52 20.41
N TRP A 544 -18.04 -4.46 19.42
CA TRP A 544 -18.61 -3.20 18.95
C TRP A 544 -19.76 -2.74 19.84
N GLN A 545 -19.64 -1.54 20.40
CA GLN A 545 -20.71 -0.88 21.15
C GLN A 545 -21.75 -0.31 20.18
N VAL A 546 -22.79 -1.09 19.91
CA VAL A 546 -23.89 -0.70 19.00
C VAL A 546 -24.61 0.55 19.54
N GLN A 547 -24.89 0.55 20.85
CA GLN A 547 -25.39 1.68 21.61
C GLN A 547 -25.26 1.41 23.14
N PRO A 548 -25.52 2.39 24.02
CA PRO A 548 -25.48 2.16 25.46
C PRO A 548 -26.34 0.96 25.89
N GLY A 549 -25.73 0.00 26.57
CA GLY A 549 -26.38 -1.24 27.02
C GLY A 549 -26.36 -2.40 26.00
N ILE A 550 -25.85 -2.20 24.80
CA ILE A 550 -25.72 -3.27 23.78
C ILE A 550 -24.30 -3.29 23.25
N VAL A 551 -23.52 -4.29 23.61
CA VAL A 551 -22.22 -4.61 23.01
C VAL A 551 -22.37 -5.88 22.19
N LEU A 552 -22.05 -5.80 20.91
CA LEU A 552 -21.94 -6.95 20.01
C LEU A 552 -20.49 -7.47 20.09
N ASN A 553 -20.28 -8.53 20.88
CA ASN A 553 -18.94 -9.09 21.09
C ASN A 553 -18.39 -9.67 19.79
N TYR A 554 -19.22 -10.31 18.99
CA TYR A 554 -18.93 -10.68 17.61
C TYR A 554 -20.19 -10.99 16.82
N ALA A 555 -20.09 -10.87 15.49
CA ALA A 555 -21.04 -11.47 14.56
C ALA A 555 -20.27 -12.04 13.35
N SER A 556 -20.63 -13.26 12.93
CA SER A 556 -20.09 -13.89 11.70
C SER A 556 -20.74 -13.35 10.41
N ALA A 557 -21.51 -12.27 10.52
CA ALA A 557 -22.16 -11.55 9.42
C ALA A 557 -21.98 -10.04 9.58
N GLU A 558 -22.05 -9.29 8.47
CA GLU A 558 -22.06 -7.84 8.48
C GLU A 558 -23.35 -7.29 9.07
N ILE A 559 -23.26 -6.19 9.78
CA ILE A 559 -24.43 -5.45 10.20
C ILE A 559 -24.77 -4.41 9.14
N THR A 560 -25.94 -4.56 8.55
CA THR A 560 -26.38 -3.70 7.42
C THR A 560 -27.29 -2.57 7.86
N ARG A 561 -27.88 -2.69 9.07
CA ARG A 561 -28.75 -1.68 9.64
C ARG A 561 -28.95 -1.89 11.14
N VAL A 562 -29.07 -0.79 11.87
CA VAL A 562 -29.53 -0.75 13.27
C VAL A 562 -30.68 0.25 13.34
N MET A 563 -31.80 -0.14 13.94
CA MET A 563 -32.98 0.69 14.17
C MET A 563 -33.37 0.60 15.62
N ASP A 564 -33.62 1.74 16.28
CA ASP A 564 -34.12 1.85 17.63
C ASP A 564 -35.45 2.65 17.61
N ASP A 565 -36.54 2.06 18.03
CA ASP A 565 -37.86 2.69 18.13
C ASP A 565 -38.20 3.14 19.57
N GLY A 566 -37.23 3.02 20.48
CA GLY A 566 -37.39 3.36 21.90
C GLY A 566 -37.80 2.15 22.79
N GLU A 567 -38.42 1.14 22.26
CA GLU A 567 -38.79 -0.11 22.93
C GLU A 567 -37.93 -1.28 22.47
N THR A 568 -37.67 -1.34 21.18
CA THR A 568 -36.95 -2.44 20.52
C THR A 568 -35.79 -1.94 19.66
N VAL A 569 -34.66 -2.62 19.75
CA VAL A 569 -33.52 -2.43 18.83
C VAL A 569 -33.51 -3.59 17.85
N GLN A 570 -33.66 -3.26 16.57
CA GLN A 570 -33.58 -4.23 15.48
C GLN A 570 -32.24 -4.10 14.78
N ILE A 571 -31.51 -5.22 14.64
CA ILE A 571 -30.21 -5.32 13.96
C ILE A 571 -30.38 -6.24 12.77
N GLU A 572 -30.08 -5.75 11.56
CA GLU A 572 -30.13 -6.52 10.32
C GLU A 572 -28.75 -7.00 9.92
N THR A 573 -28.65 -8.29 9.53
CA THR A 573 -27.38 -8.95 9.17
C THR A 573 -27.37 -9.41 7.73
N GLU A 574 -26.19 -9.48 7.11
CA GLU A 574 -25.95 -10.14 5.82
C GLU A 574 -24.59 -10.87 5.88
N PRO A 575 -24.52 -12.20 5.63
CA PRO A 575 -25.61 -13.11 5.25
C PRO A 575 -26.68 -13.28 6.34
N ALA A 576 -27.82 -13.83 5.94
CA ALA A 576 -28.97 -14.04 6.84
C ALA A 576 -28.69 -15.10 7.91
N GLU A 577 -27.89 -16.12 7.61
CA GLU A 577 -27.39 -17.08 8.61
C GLU A 577 -26.16 -16.50 9.31
N PHE A 578 -26.18 -16.47 10.62
CA PHE A 578 -25.13 -15.87 11.44
C PHE A 578 -25.00 -16.52 12.81
N PHE A 579 -23.81 -16.42 13.37
CA PHE A 579 -23.53 -16.60 14.80
C PHE A 579 -23.17 -15.23 15.38
N ALA A 580 -23.71 -14.91 16.54
CA ALA A 580 -23.42 -13.67 17.23
C ALA A 580 -23.37 -13.86 18.74
N GLU A 581 -22.62 -13.02 19.44
CA GLU A 581 -22.58 -12.96 20.90
C GLU A 581 -22.76 -11.52 21.35
N PHE A 582 -23.60 -11.34 22.34
CA PHE A 582 -23.93 -10.04 22.94
C PHE A 582 -23.63 -10.00 24.43
N THR A 583 -23.20 -8.83 24.90
CA THR A 583 -23.29 -8.41 26.28
C THR A 583 -24.40 -7.39 26.37
N LEU A 584 -25.48 -7.68 27.14
CA LEU A 584 -26.68 -6.86 27.24
C LEU A 584 -26.86 -6.30 28.64
N GLN A 585 -27.24 -5.01 28.73
CA GLN A 585 -27.63 -4.33 29.96
C GLN A 585 -28.93 -3.55 29.72
N GLY A 586 -30.01 -3.95 30.38
CA GLY A 586 -31.34 -3.36 30.17
C GLY A 586 -32.01 -3.76 28.86
N PHE A 587 -31.58 -4.88 28.28
CA PHE A 587 -32.17 -5.47 27.07
C PHE A 587 -32.20 -7.00 27.17
N ASP A 588 -33.23 -7.60 26.58
CA ASP A 588 -33.39 -9.03 26.41
C ASP A 588 -33.70 -9.40 24.95
N CYS A 589 -33.31 -10.58 24.52
CA CYS A 589 -33.67 -11.11 23.21
C CYS A 589 -34.91 -11.99 23.33
N MET A 590 -36.04 -11.47 22.90
CA MET A 590 -37.35 -12.15 22.97
C MET A 590 -37.77 -12.80 21.67
N GLN A 591 -36.89 -12.85 20.68
CA GLN A 591 -37.20 -13.36 19.34
C GLN A 591 -37.31 -14.89 19.32
N THR A 592 -38.44 -15.40 18.84
CA THR A 592 -38.62 -16.83 18.52
C THR A 592 -37.90 -17.19 17.24
N GLY A 593 -37.38 -18.42 17.14
CA GLY A 593 -36.66 -18.90 15.96
C GLY A 593 -35.13 -18.69 16.00
N LEU A 594 -34.61 -18.01 17.05
CA LEU A 594 -33.18 -17.98 17.32
C LEU A 594 -32.81 -19.09 18.32
N GLN A 595 -31.72 -19.79 18.06
CA GLN A 595 -31.11 -20.62 19.09
C GLN A 595 -30.34 -19.71 20.03
N GLN A 596 -30.69 -19.73 21.32
CA GLN A 596 -30.12 -18.89 22.34
C GLN A 596 -29.41 -19.76 23.39
N SER A 597 -28.22 -19.36 23.77
CA SER A 597 -27.45 -20.00 24.84
C SER A 597 -26.80 -18.95 25.72
N PRO A 598 -27.22 -18.77 26.97
CA PRO A 598 -26.56 -17.89 27.91
C PRO A 598 -25.25 -18.54 28.39
N THR A 599 -24.13 -17.84 28.24
CA THR A 599 -22.81 -18.32 28.67
C THR A 599 -22.09 -17.21 29.43
N GLY A 600 -21.93 -17.35 30.76
CA GLY A 600 -21.12 -16.43 31.56
C GLY A 600 -21.56 -14.95 31.52
N GLY A 601 -22.87 -14.66 31.43
CA GLY A 601 -23.40 -13.30 31.32
C GLY A 601 -23.45 -12.74 29.90
N ARG A 602 -23.14 -13.55 28.92
CA ARG A 602 -23.24 -13.23 27.49
C ARG A 602 -24.34 -14.06 26.83
N LEU A 603 -24.95 -13.50 25.80
CA LEU A 603 -26.01 -14.14 25.04
C LEU A 603 -25.45 -14.55 23.65
N GLN A 604 -25.37 -15.84 23.42
CA GLN A 604 -25.01 -16.39 22.09
C GLN A 604 -26.27 -16.67 21.28
N LEU A 605 -26.25 -16.29 20.03
CA LEU A 605 -27.36 -16.41 19.10
C LEU A 605 -26.88 -17.12 17.82
N HIS A 606 -27.73 -18.05 17.33
CA HIS A 606 -27.63 -18.57 15.96
C HIS A 606 -28.94 -18.26 15.25
N GLY A 607 -28.88 -17.46 14.21
CA GLY A 607 -30.03 -17.01 13.43
C GLY A 607 -29.94 -17.38 11.96
N LYS A 608 -31.10 -17.50 11.29
CA LYS A 608 -31.21 -17.80 9.84
C LYS A 608 -32.04 -16.77 9.06
N GLU A 609 -32.61 -15.77 9.74
CA GLU A 609 -33.51 -14.81 9.09
C GLU A 609 -32.87 -13.43 8.86
N GLY A 610 -31.60 -13.25 9.24
CA GLY A 610 -30.88 -12.00 9.04
C GLY A 610 -31.38 -10.83 9.88
N VAL A 611 -32.09 -11.08 10.98
CA VAL A 611 -32.62 -10.06 11.88
C VAL A 611 -32.49 -10.51 13.33
N ILE A 612 -32.05 -9.58 14.18
CA ILE A 612 -32.01 -9.74 15.65
C ILE A 612 -32.88 -8.64 16.25
N ARG A 613 -33.75 -8.99 17.22
CA ARG A 613 -34.60 -8.04 17.95
C ARG A 613 -34.29 -8.11 19.44
N LEU A 614 -33.86 -6.99 19.98
CA LEU A 614 -33.54 -6.80 21.39
C LEU A 614 -34.59 -5.86 22.00
N GLN A 615 -35.31 -6.30 23.03
CA GLN A 615 -36.33 -5.52 23.71
C GLN A 615 -35.76 -4.88 24.99
N ARG A 616 -36.08 -3.63 25.22
CA ARG A 616 -35.75 -2.98 26.51
C ARG A 616 -36.51 -3.65 27.63
N VAL A 617 -35.80 -3.92 28.70
CA VAL A 617 -36.40 -4.38 29.97
C VAL A 617 -36.29 -3.29 31.02
N PRO A 618 -37.28 -3.19 31.92
CA PRO A 618 -37.32 -2.12 32.95
C PRO A 618 -36.10 -2.10 33.85
#